data_7c3d3887c794bdf9c48458d6ec23d28b
#
_entry.id   7c3d3887c794bdf9c48458d6ec23d28b
#
_cell.length_a   1.000
_cell.length_b   1.000
_cell.length_c   1.000
_cell.angle_alpha   90.00
_cell.angle_beta   90.00
_cell.angle_gamma   90.00
#
_symmetry.space_group_name_H-M   'P 1'
#
loop_
_entity.id
_entity.type
_entity.pdbx_description
1 polymer ?
#
loop_
_entity_poly.entity_id
_entity_poly.type
_entity_poly.pdbx_seq_one_letter_code
_entity_poly.pdbx_strand_id
1 'polypeptide(L)'
;VEVDAHGRRVHVIVVHLGLIPGSRVRQVDRLQQFIEREVPPGSPVVVAGDFNDWGAQIKRMLSGFGLYEFDAPRAFTYPARLPLVQLDHVYVRGLEPLGLHVPRGRIWWRMSDHLPLIAEFKL
;
A
#
# COMPACT_ATOMS: atom_id res chain seq x y z
N VAL A 1 -9.53 -3.93 8.16
CA VAL A 1 -9.17 -4.62 9.40
C VAL A 1 -8.65 -3.62 10.42
N GLU A 2 -8.99 -3.81 11.67
CA GLU A 2 -8.44 -3.04 12.77
C GLU A 2 -7.49 -3.92 13.57
N VAL A 3 -6.33 -3.39 13.90
CA VAL A 3 -5.29 -4.08 14.66
C VAL A 3 -4.95 -3.26 15.91
N ASP A 4 -5.04 -3.88 17.07
CA ASP A 4 -4.58 -3.27 18.32
C ASP A 4 -3.08 -3.56 18.48
N ALA A 5 -2.28 -2.50 18.51
CA ALA A 5 -0.85 -2.58 18.66
C ALA A 5 -0.39 -1.60 19.74
N HIS A 6 0.16 -2.11 20.82
CA HIS A 6 0.66 -1.32 21.96
C HIS A 6 -0.38 -0.31 22.50
N GLY A 7 -1.65 -0.72 22.59
CA GLY A 7 -2.74 0.13 23.07
C GLY A 7 -3.26 1.16 22.08
N ARG A 8 -2.77 1.13 20.84
CA ARG A 8 -3.28 1.97 19.75
C ARG A 8 -3.97 1.12 18.70
N ARG A 9 -5.07 1.64 18.18
CA ARG A 9 -5.81 0.98 17.08
C ARG A 9 -5.30 1.48 15.75
N VAL A 10 -4.78 0.56 14.93
CA VAL A 10 -4.31 0.82 13.57
C VAL A 10 -5.34 0.30 12.58
N HIS A 11 -5.76 1.14 11.65
CA HIS A 11 -6.67 0.75 10.58
C HIS A 11 -5.86 0.28 9.37
N VAL A 12 -6.05 -0.97 8.97
CA VAL A 12 -5.36 -1.57 7.84
C VAL A 12 -6.37 -1.85 6.74
N ILE A 13 -6.14 -1.24 5.57
CA ILE A 13 -7.01 -1.36 4.41
C ILE A 13 -6.21 -2.02 3.29
N VAL A 14 -6.71 -3.13 2.78
CA VAL A 14 -6.11 -3.84 1.65
C VAL A 14 -6.88 -3.49 0.38
N VAL A 15 -6.15 -3.15 -0.67
CA VAL A 15 -6.72 -2.74 -1.95
C VAL A 15 -6.17 -3.59 -3.10
N HIS A 16 -7.01 -3.75 -4.12
CA HIS A 16 -6.61 -4.27 -5.42
C HIS A 16 -7.30 -3.40 -6.48
N LEU A 17 -6.56 -2.44 -7.02
CA LEU A 17 -7.13 -1.48 -7.97
C LEU A 17 -7.20 -2.05 -9.38
N GLY A 18 -8.14 -1.52 -10.17
CA GLY A 18 -8.35 -1.94 -11.54
C GLY A 18 -7.24 -1.52 -12.50
N LEU A 19 -7.16 -2.21 -13.63
CA LEU A 19 -6.18 -1.92 -14.69
C LEU A 19 -6.51 -0.64 -15.49
N ILE A 20 -7.78 -0.24 -15.52
CA ILE A 20 -8.22 0.93 -16.26
C ILE A 20 -7.98 2.20 -15.44
N PRO A 21 -7.20 3.19 -15.95
CA PRO A 21 -6.84 4.39 -15.16
C PRO A 21 -8.03 5.14 -14.58
N GLY A 22 -9.09 5.38 -15.34
CA GLY A 22 -10.29 6.06 -14.85
C GLY A 22 -11.02 5.29 -13.73
N SER A 23 -10.97 3.96 -13.76
CA SER A 23 -11.51 3.12 -12.69
C SER A 23 -10.68 3.26 -11.42
N ARG A 24 -9.34 3.31 -11.52
CA ARG A 24 -8.47 3.51 -10.35
C ARG A 24 -8.74 4.84 -9.66
N VAL A 25 -8.91 5.92 -10.40
CA VAL A 25 -9.23 7.24 -9.85
C VAL A 25 -10.52 7.18 -9.04
N ARG A 26 -11.58 6.58 -9.58
CA ARG A 26 -12.85 6.42 -8.85
C ARG A 26 -12.72 5.56 -7.61
N GLN A 27 -11.91 4.50 -7.68
CA GLN A 27 -11.67 3.64 -6.53
C GLN A 27 -10.91 4.36 -5.43
N VAL A 28 -9.94 5.20 -5.76
CA VAL A 28 -9.21 6.03 -4.78
C VAL A 28 -10.12 7.09 -4.16
N ASP A 29 -11.00 7.71 -4.92
CA ASP A 29 -12.00 8.65 -4.38
C ASP A 29 -12.92 7.96 -3.37
N ARG A 30 -13.38 6.75 -3.65
CA ARG A 30 -14.19 5.95 -2.72
C ARG A 30 -13.40 5.54 -1.48
N LEU A 31 -12.13 5.22 -1.64
CA LEU A 31 -11.24 4.92 -0.52
C LEU A 31 -11.10 6.12 0.41
N GLN A 32 -10.90 7.31 -0.15
CA GLN A 32 -10.85 8.55 0.63
C GLN A 32 -12.15 8.76 1.43
N GLN A 33 -13.29 8.63 0.78
CA GLN A 33 -14.59 8.77 1.44
C GLN A 33 -14.78 7.74 2.56
N PHE A 34 -14.35 6.51 2.34
CA PHE A 34 -14.39 5.46 3.36
C PHE A 34 -13.53 5.82 4.57
N ILE A 35 -12.29 6.27 4.34
CA ILE A 35 -11.38 6.66 5.42
C ILE A 35 -11.95 7.83 6.22
N GLU A 36 -12.47 8.86 5.54
CA GLU A 36 -13.07 10.02 6.20
C GLU A 36 -14.28 9.66 7.06
N ARG A 37 -15.07 8.67 6.64
CA ARG A 37 -16.28 8.23 7.34
C ARG A 37 -15.99 7.27 8.48
N GLU A 38 -15.09 6.29 8.27
CA GLU A 38 -14.94 5.13 9.15
C GLU A 38 -13.71 5.21 10.07
N VAL A 39 -12.73 6.03 9.73
CA VAL A 39 -11.49 6.13 10.51
C VAL A 39 -11.49 7.44 11.31
N PRO A 40 -11.38 7.35 12.65
CA PRO A 40 -11.31 8.57 13.47
C PRO A 40 -10.14 9.46 13.07
N PRO A 41 -10.30 10.80 13.10
CA PRO A 41 -9.20 11.73 12.84
C PRO A 41 -8.01 11.45 13.75
N GLY A 42 -6.80 11.44 13.18
CA GLY A 42 -5.57 11.17 13.94
C GLY A 42 -5.25 9.71 14.18
N SER A 43 -6.16 8.78 13.86
CA SER A 43 -5.85 7.34 13.96
C SER A 43 -4.85 6.90 12.90
N PRO A 44 -3.91 6.01 13.25
CA PRO A 44 -2.99 5.44 12.27
C PRO A 44 -3.71 4.64 11.19
N VAL A 45 -3.31 4.83 9.93
CA VAL A 45 -3.87 4.12 8.77
C VAL A 45 -2.74 3.56 7.93
N VAL A 46 -2.91 2.31 7.50
CA VAL A 46 -2.10 1.66 6.47
C VAL A 46 -3.02 1.28 5.32
N VAL A 47 -2.68 1.68 4.12
CA VAL A 47 -3.33 1.21 2.88
C VAL A 47 -2.28 0.46 2.08
N ALA A 48 -2.52 -0.80 1.82
CA ALA A 48 -1.55 -1.65 1.15
C ALA A 48 -2.22 -2.54 0.10
N GLY A 49 -1.48 -2.94 -0.90
CA GLY A 49 -1.93 -3.89 -1.89
C GLY A 49 -1.46 -3.59 -3.30
N ASP A 50 -2.15 -4.17 -4.27
CA ASP A 50 -1.88 -3.99 -5.69
C ASP A 50 -2.65 -2.77 -6.20
N PHE A 51 -1.92 -1.72 -6.53
CA PHE A 51 -2.49 -0.47 -7.04
C PHE A 51 -2.58 -0.45 -8.57
N ASN A 52 -1.97 -1.41 -9.27
CA ASN A 52 -1.91 -1.44 -10.74
C ASN A 52 -1.53 -0.09 -11.36
N ASP A 53 -0.79 0.73 -10.62
CA ASP A 53 -0.40 2.08 -11.03
C ASP A 53 1.03 2.07 -11.57
N TRP A 54 1.14 2.25 -12.87
CA TRP A 54 2.42 2.30 -13.59
C TRP A 54 3.02 3.73 -13.62
N GLY A 55 2.33 4.68 -13.01
CA GLY A 55 2.73 6.10 -12.93
C GLY A 55 2.67 6.63 -11.52
N ALA A 56 2.52 7.95 -11.39
CA ALA A 56 2.52 8.64 -10.10
C ALA A 56 1.17 9.28 -9.72
N GLN A 57 0.12 9.04 -10.50
CA GLN A 57 -1.17 9.69 -10.30
C GLN A 57 -1.81 9.32 -8.95
N ILE A 58 -1.82 8.03 -8.63
CA ILE A 58 -2.40 7.52 -7.38
C ILE A 58 -1.62 8.03 -6.17
N LYS A 59 -0.29 8.03 -6.26
CA LYS A 59 0.57 8.60 -5.22
C LYS A 59 0.24 10.06 -4.93
N ARG A 60 0.06 10.88 -5.97
CA ARG A 60 -0.33 12.29 -5.82
C ARG A 60 -1.70 12.44 -5.18
N MET A 61 -2.68 11.62 -5.59
CA MET A 61 -4.03 11.65 -5.02
C MET A 61 -4.00 11.29 -3.52
N LEU A 62 -3.31 10.23 -3.16
CA LEU A 62 -3.22 9.75 -1.78
C LEU A 62 -2.47 10.76 -0.89
N SER A 63 -1.39 11.36 -1.37
CA SER A 63 -0.67 12.39 -0.62
C SER A 63 -1.53 13.63 -0.38
N GLY A 64 -2.46 13.94 -1.28
CA GLY A 64 -3.40 15.06 -1.15
C GLY A 64 -4.33 14.95 0.06
N PHE A 65 -4.56 13.75 0.60
CA PHE A 65 -5.33 13.56 1.84
C PHE A 65 -4.54 12.86 2.95
N GLY A 66 -3.22 13.04 2.94
CA GLY A 66 -2.35 12.70 4.07
C GLY A 66 -1.84 11.27 4.13
N LEU A 67 -2.03 10.48 3.08
CA LEU A 67 -1.44 9.14 2.95
C LEU A 67 -0.17 9.21 2.10
N TYR A 68 0.96 8.91 2.70
CA TYR A 68 2.26 8.97 2.06
C TYR A 68 2.82 7.58 1.81
N GLU A 69 3.42 7.41 0.63
CA GLU A 69 4.01 6.14 0.25
C GLU A 69 5.23 5.82 1.13
N PHE A 70 5.28 4.59 1.59
CA PHE A 70 6.48 4.03 2.16
C PHE A 70 7.37 3.53 1.02
N ASP A 71 8.34 4.33 0.64
CA ASP A 71 9.23 4.06 -0.48
C ASP A 71 10.50 3.30 -0.06
N ALA A 72 10.95 2.41 -0.94
CA ALA A 72 12.29 1.85 -0.90
C ALA A 72 12.84 1.72 -2.33
N PRO A 73 14.15 1.89 -2.54
CA PRO A 73 14.73 1.72 -3.86
C PRO A 73 14.48 0.32 -4.41
N ARG A 74 14.01 0.26 -5.66
CA ARG A 74 13.81 -1.00 -6.38
C ARG A 74 12.92 -2.02 -5.65
N ALA A 75 11.88 -1.56 -4.97
CA ALA A 75 10.87 -2.42 -4.37
C ALA A 75 9.97 -3.06 -5.45
N PHE A 76 10.59 -3.71 -6.43
CA PHE A 76 9.90 -4.32 -7.57
C PHE A 76 9.23 -5.63 -7.15
N THR A 77 7.93 -5.71 -7.39
CA THR A 77 7.11 -6.87 -6.99
C THR A 77 6.60 -7.69 -8.17
N TYR A 78 6.71 -7.19 -9.39
CA TYR A 78 6.13 -7.84 -10.57
C TYR A 78 7.04 -7.75 -11.79
N PRO A 79 7.12 -8.77 -12.63
CA PRO A 79 6.73 -10.16 -12.39
C PRO A 79 7.63 -10.83 -11.32
N ALA A 80 7.11 -11.80 -10.59
CA ALA A 80 7.84 -12.40 -9.48
C ALA A 80 9.16 -13.07 -9.89
N ARG A 81 9.22 -13.66 -11.09
CA ARG A 81 10.43 -14.34 -11.62
C ARG A 81 11.51 -13.38 -12.08
N LEU A 82 11.12 -12.21 -12.59
CA LEU A 82 12.04 -11.18 -13.08
C LEU A 82 11.45 -9.82 -12.69
N PRO A 83 11.57 -9.41 -11.44
CA PRO A 83 10.90 -8.18 -10.97
C PRO A 83 11.47 -6.94 -11.63
N LEU A 84 10.60 -6.19 -12.29
CA LEU A 84 10.91 -5.01 -13.08
C LEU A 84 10.08 -3.78 -12.71
N VAL A 85 8.91 -3.98 -12.09
CA VAL A 85 8.00 -2.89 -11.73
C VAL A 85 7.45 -3.09 -10.32
N GLN A 86 7.13 -1.98 -9.67
CA GLN A 86 6.45 -1.97 -8.40
C GLN A 86 4.95 -1.72 -8.65
N LEU A 87 4.13 -2.75 -8.52
CA LEU A 87 2.67 -2.66 -8.57
C LEU A 87 2.05 -2.67 -7.18
N ASP A 88 2.74 -3.24 -6.22
CA ASP A 88 2.30 -3.33 -4.83
C ASP A 88 2.95 -2.21 -4.03
N HIS A 89 2.14 -1.49 -3.29
CA HIS A 89 2.55 -0.30 -2.54
C HIS A 89 1.99 -0.30 -1.14
N VAL A 90 2.64 0.44 -0.26
CA VAL A 90 2.18 0.70 1.11
C VAL A 90 2.13 2.21 1.32
N TYR A 91 0.95 2.71 1.69
CA TYR A 91 0.73 4.11 2.05
C TYR A 91 0.35 4.21 3.51
N VAL A 92 0.84 5.22 4.20
CA VAL A 92 0.66 5.34 5.64
C VAL A 92 0.31 6.76 6.07
N ARG A 93 -0.41 6.82 7.19
CA ARG A 93 -0.66 8.02 7.95
C ARG A 93 -0.54 7.69 9.44
N GLY A 94 0.22 8.50 10.20
CA GLY A 94 0.33 8.37 11.65
C GLY A 94 1.21 7.23 12.14
N LEU A 95 2.06 6.67 11.29
CA LEU A 95 3.05 5.65 11.63
C LEU A 95 4.42 6.04 11.10
N GLU A 96 5.48 5.69 11.82
CA GLU A 96 6.86 5.91 11.40
C GLU A 96 7.36 4.69 10.62
N PRO A 97 7.75 4.85 9.35
CA PRO A 97 8.34 3.76 8.57
C PRO A 97 9.71 3.36 9.12
N LEU A 98 9.93 2.06 9.32
CA LEU A 98 11.22 1.51 9.77
C LEU A 98 11.95 0.76 8.65
N GLY A 99 11.25 -0.06 7.89
CA GLY A 99 11.86 -0.86 6.83
C GLY A 99 10.83 -1.35 5.82
N LEU A 100 11.23 -1.39 4.56
CA LEU A 100 10.46 -1.94 3.45
C LEU A 100 11.37 -2.80 2.60
N HIS A 101 10.98 -4.06 2.38
CA HIS A 101 11.76 -4.94 1.52
C HIS A 101 10.89 -5.96 0.78
N VAL A 102 11.42 -6.45 -0.34
CA VAL A 102 10.79 -7.44 -1.19
C VAL A 102 11.68 -8.69 -1.16
N PRO A 103 11.27 -9.78 -0.48
CA PRO A 103 11.99 -11.02 -0.54
C PRO A 103 11.90 -11.63 -1.94
N ARG A 104 12.98 -12.25 -2.37
CA ARG A 104 13.11 -12.86 -3.70
C ARG A 104 13.42 -14.34 -3.61
N GLY A 105 13.24 -15.05 -4.71
CA GLY A 105 13.61 -16.43 -4.83
C GLY A 105 12.47 -17.35 -5.22
N ARG A 106 12.86 -18.61 -5.49
CA ARG A 106 12.00 -19.62 -6.09
C ARG A 106 10.74 -19.91 -5.27
N ILE A 107 10.84 -19.91 -3.95
CA ILE A 107 9.69 -20.17 -3.08
C ILE A 107 8.56 -19.13 -3.32
N TRP A 108 8.94 -17.88 -3.52
CA TRP A 108 7.99 -16.79 -3.68
C TRP A 108 7.32 -16.78 -5.05
N TRP A 109 8.11 -16.91 -6.14
CA TRP A 109 7.54 -16.87 -7.48
C TRP A 109 6.80 -18.16 -7.87
N ARG A 110 6.93 -19.23 -7.09
CA ARG A 110 6.07 -20.41 -7.22
C ARG A 110 4.72 -20.23 -6.54
N MET A 111 4.59 -19.30 -5.62
CA MET A 111 3.35 -19.02 -4.88
C MET A 111 2.46 -18.00 -5.58
N SER A 112 3.05 -17.02 -6.27
CA SER A 112 2.33 -15.93 -6.92
C SER A 112 3.15 -15.33 -8.05
N ASP A 113 2.49 -14.64 -8.97
CA ASP A 113 3.13 -13.81 -10.00
C ASP A 113 3.60 -12.45 -9.47
N HIS A 114 3.23 -12.09 -8.23
CA HIS A 114 3.78 -10.98 -7.46
C HIS A 114 4.69 -11.50 -6.35
N LEU A 115 5.79 -10.77 -6.08
CA LEU A 115 6.58 -10.97 -4.88
C LEU A 115 5.90 -10.30 -3.68
N PRO A 116 6.11 -10.80 -2.46
CA PRO A 116 5.58 -10.14 -1.27
C PRO A 116 6.31 -8.81 -1.00
N LEU A 117 5.60 -7.88 -0.40
CA LEU A 117 6.13 -6.62 0.08
C LEU A 117 5.97 -6.57 1.59
N ILE A 118 7.10 -6.47 2.30
CA ILE A 118 7.12 -6.47 3.76
C ILE A 118 7.47 -5.08 4.26
N ALA A 119 6.61 -4.52 5.10
CA ALA A 119 6.78 -3.20 5.69
C ALA A 119 6.76 -3.28 7.22
N GLU A 120 7.70 -2.58 7.85
CA GLU A 120 7.81 -2.48 9.30
C GLU A 120 7.61 -1.04 9.74
N PHE A 121 6.86 -0.85 10.81
CA PHE A 121 6.51 0.46 11.34
C PHE A 121 6.76 0.56 12.84
N LYS A 122 7.00 1.78 13.28
CA LYS A 122 6.97 2.17 14.69
C LYS A 122 5.69 2.97 14.96
N LEU A 123 5.05 2.63 16.05
CA LEU A 123 3.87 3.35 16.56
C LEU A 123 4.23 4.62 17.30
#